data_6408616263aa866883c99e52a0b1089a
#
_entry.id   6408616263aa866883c99e52a0b1089a
#
_cell.length_a   1.000
_cell.length_b   1.000
_cell.length_c   1.000
_cell.angle_alpha   90.00
_cell.angle_beta   90.00
_cell.angle_gamma   90.00
#
_symmetry.space_group_name_H-M   'P 1'
#
loop_
_entity.id
_entity.type
_entity.pdbx_description
1 polymer ?
#
loop_
_entity_poly.entity_id
_entity_poly.type
_entity_poly.pdbx_seq_one_letter_code
_entity_poly.pdbx_strand_id
1 'polypeptide(L)'
;KIYKNLRIFTMDKEGKVYDNGYIKVSKGKILAIGNCDDLTCQELEAGECVDCKNKIAVPGMITTHAHFYGTFARGMQLSQPICNWQQMLTHMWWKFDKKLTFDQCYYSAMLGLIDGLKSGTTTFFDHQASPNATDGVLDILEKAVRQAGARACLSYEVSDRDGTEHRDSGIRENE
;
A
#
# COMPACT_ATOMS: atom_id res chain seq x y z
N LYS A 1 -21.86 -10.18 3.59
CA LYS A 1 -21.85 -9.19 4.66
C LYS A 1 -22.39 -7.86 4.13
N ILE A 2 -23.26 -7.19 4.90
CA ILE A 2 -23.86 -5.91 4.54
C ILE A 2 -23.41 -4.86 5.56
N TYR A 3 -22.79 -3.80 5.08
CA TYR A 3 -22.47 -2.61 5.88
C TYR A 3 -23.57 -1.57 5.60
N LYS A 4 -24.32 -1.14 6.59
CA LYS A 4 -25.45 -0.23 6.45
C LYS A 4 -25.32 1.03 7.30
N ASN A 5 -26.21 2.00 7.06
CA ASN A 5 -26.18 3.31 7.69
C ASN A 5 -24.85 4.02 7.46
N LEU A 6 -24.45 4.09 6.17
CA LEU A 6 -23.26 4.76 5.70
C LEU A 6 -23.62 6.01 4.91
N ARG A 7 -22.84 7.06 5.05
CA ARG A 7 -22.77 8.11 4.03
C ARG A 7 -21.70 7.72 3.02
N ILE A 8 -22.08 7.40 1.77
CA ILE A 8 -21.18 6.81 0.78
C ILE A 8 -20.90 7.83 -0.31
N PHE A 9 -19.64 8.09 -0.57
CA PHE A 9 -19.14 8.83 -1.74
C PHE A 9 -18.51 7.80 -2.68
N THR A 10 -19.14 7.55 -3.84
CA THR A 10 -18.66 6.50 -4.76
C THR A 10 -17.38 6.88 -5.47
N MET A 11 -17.11 8.17 -5.63
CA MET A 11 -15.97 8.72 -6.38
C MET A 11 -15.91 8.18 -7.83
N ASP A 12 -17.04 7.72 -8.36
CA ASP A 12 -17.20 7.33 -9.75
C ASP A 12 -17.35 8.57 -10.66
N LYS A 13 -17.48 8.34 -11.96
CA LYS A 13 -17.63 9.42 -12.95
C LYS A 13 -18.90 10.27 -12.73
N GLU A 14 -19.92 9.70 -12.09
CA GLU A 14 -21.21 10.34 -11.82
C GLU A 14 -21.18 11.12 -10.49
N GLY A 15 -20.17 10.90 -9.65
CA GLY A 15 -20.03 11.55 -8.34
C GLY A 15 -21.18 11.23 -7.38
N LYS A 16 -21.70 9.99 -7.43
CA LYS A 16 -22.87 9.57 -6.69
C LYS A 16 -22.65 9.61 -5.18
N VAL A 17 -23.62 10.15 -4.45
CA VAL A 17 -23.60 10.18 -2.97
C VAL A 17 -24.87 9.49 -2.46
N TYR A 18 -24.71 8.61 -1.47
CA TYR A 18 -25.82 8.01 -0.72
C TYR A 18 -25.73 8.49 0.74
N ASP A 19 -26.70 9.27 1.20
CA ASP A 19 -26.68 9.82 2.56
C ASP A 19 -27.02 8.77 3.63
N ASN A 20 -27.82 7.76 3.28
CA ASN A 20 -28.10 6.58 4.11
C ASN A 20 -27.92 5.33 3.27
N GLY A 21 -26.68 4.99 2.99
CA GLY A 21 -26.34 3.93 2.06
C GLY A 21 -25.95 2.60 2.71
N TYR A 22 -25.93 1.56 1.88
CA TYR A 22 -25.35 0.26 2.21
C TYR A 22 -24.30 -0.17 1.18
N ILE A 23 -23.37 -1.01 1.64
CA ILE A 23 -22.40 -1.71 0.81
C ILE A 23 -22.53 -3.21 1.09
N LYS A 24 -22.83 -4.00 0.06
CA LYS A 24 -22.89 -5.47 0.13
C LYS A 24 -21.58 -6.05 -0.37
N VAL A 25 -20.93 -6.87 0.46
CA VAL A 25 -19.62 -7.45 0.16
C VAL A 25 -19.70 -8.98 0.25
N SER A 26 -19.09 -9.67 -0.71
CA SER A 26 -18.87 -11.12 -0.67
C SER A 26 -17.57 -11.49 -1.33
N LYS A 27 -16.84 -12.42 -0.73
CA LYS A 27 -15.55 -12.94 -1.24
C LYS A 27 -14.56 -11.82 -1.64
N GLY A 28 -14.49 -10.76 -0.80
CA GLY A 28 -13.58 -9.63 -1.02
C GLY A 28 -13.99 -8.66 -2.15
N LYS A 29 -15.22 -8.79 -2.68
CA LYS A 29 -15.74 -7.91 -3.74
C LYS A 29 -17.00 -7.19 -3.29
N ILE A 30 -17.14 -5.94 -3.71
CA ILE A 30 -18.38 -5.19 -3.58
C ILE A 30 -19.38 -5.74 -4.62
N LEU A 31 -20.52 -6.23 -4.14
CA LEU A 31 -21.58 -6.78 -5.00
C LEU A 31 -22.64 -5.73 -5.33
N ALA A 32 -22.93 -4.83 -4.39
CA ALA A 32 -23.94 -3.79 -4.57
C ALA A 32 -23.66 -2.60 -3.64
N ILE A 33 -24.07 -1.43 -4.08
CA ILE A 33 -24.13 -0.19 -3.32
C ILE A 33 -25.50 0.44 -3.61
N GLY A 34 -26.21 0.92 -2.59
CA GLY A 34 -27.52 1.54 -2.75
C GLY A 34 -27.98 2.27 -1.48
N ASN A 35 -29.22 2.75 -1.48
CA ASN A 35 -29.85 3.30 -0.29
C ASN A 35 -30.28 2.18 0.65
N CYS A 36 -30.22 2.39 1.97
CA CYS A 36 -30.67 1.40 2.94
C CYS A 36 -32.16 1.05 2.79
N ASP A 37 -32.97 1.97 2.29
CA ASP A 37 -34.40 1.77 2.05
C ASP A 37 -34.67 0.74 0.92
N ASP A 38 -33.69 0.48 0.07
CA ASP A 38 -33.79 -0.52 -1.00
C ASP A 38 -33.50 -1.96 -0.51
N LEU A 39 -33.01 -2.12 0.75
CA LEU A 39 -32.74 -3.44 1.33
C LEU A 39 -34.01 -4.17 1.70
N THR A 40 -34.14 -5.40 1.24
CA THR A 40 -35.28 -6.27 1.58
C THR A 40 -35.12 -6.90 2.97
N CYS A 41 -36.22 -7.25 3.62
CA CYS A 41 -36.19 -7.98 4.90
C CYS A 41 -35.42 -9.31 4.78
N GLN A 42 -35.57 -10.02 3.66
CA GLN A 42 -34.82 -11.25 3.36
C GLN A 42 -33.31 -11.06 3.34
N GLU A 43 -32.82 -9.96 2.76
CA GLU A 43 -31.40 -9.65 2.72
C GLU A 43 -30.85 -9.30 4.09
N LEU A 44 -31.64 -8.61 4.91
CA LEU A 44 -31.25 -8.25 6.28
C LEU A 44 -31.21 -9.48 7.20
N GLU A 45 -32.09 -10.46 6.99
CA GLU A 45 -32.14 -11.71 7.76
C GLU A 45 -31.10 -12.74 7.31
N ALA A 46 -30.83 -12.83 6.01
CA ALA A 46 -29.91 -13.82 5.42
C ALA A 46 -28.44 -13.43 5.51
N GLY A 47 -28.14 -12.18 5.80
CA GLY A 47 -26.78 -11.64 5.79
C GLY A 47 -26.27 -11.17 7.15
N GLU A 48 -24.97 -11.26 7.36
CA GLU A 48 -24.32 -10.57 8.48
C GLU A 48 -24.38 -9.06 8.25
N CYS A 49 -25.16 -8.34 9.05
CA CYS A 49 -25.34 -6.90 8.97
C CYS A 49 -24.47 -6.17 10.00
N VAL A 50 -23.77 -5.14 9.55
CA VAL A 50 -22.98 -4.23 10.38
C VAL A 50 -23.57 -2.84 10.29
N ASP A 51 -24.02 -2.31 11.41
CA ASP A 51 -24.45 -0.91 11.52
C ASP A 51 -23.21 -0.01 11.65
N CYS A 52 -22.99 0.82 10.63
CA CYS A 52 -21.85 1.73 10.57
C CYS A 52 -22.12 3.10 11.23
N LYS A 53 -23.30 3.32 11.81
CA LYS A 53 -23.63 4.50 12.62
C LYS A 53 -23.30 5.82 11.93
N ASN A 54 -23.74 5.96 10.70
CA ASN A 54 -23.53 7.16 9.85
C ASN A 54 -22.06 7.49 9.57
N LYS A 55 -21.16 6.51 9.62
CA LYS A 55 -19.77 6.72 9.17
C LYS A 55 -19.72 6.99 7.67
N ILE A 56 -18.66 7.70 7.27
CA ILE A 56 -18.40 7.96 5.86
C ILE A 56 -17.66 6.76 5.25
N ALA A 57 -18.12 6.34 4.09
CA ALA A 57 -17.44 5.36 3.25
C ALA A 57 -16.96 6.03 1.94
N VAL A 58 -15.69 5.84 1.64
CA VAL A 58 -15.03 6.28 0.40
C VAL A 58 -14.16 5.14 -0.13
N PRO A 59 -13.81 5.11 -1.42
CA PRO A 59 -12.76 4.22 -1.92
C PRO A 59 -11.47 4.40 -1.13
N GLY A 60 -10.73 3.31 -0.90
CA GLY A 60 -9.44 3.39 -0.25
C GLY A 60 -8.46 4.25 -1.04
N MET A 61 -7.62 5.00 -0.33
CA MET A 61 -6.60 5.84 -0.95
C MET A 61 -5.57 5.00 -1.70
N ILE A 62 -4.99 5.60 -2.73
CA ILE A 62 -3.92 5.01 -3.53
C ILE A 62 -2.67 5.87 -3.36
N THR A 63 -1.62 5.29 -2.81
CA THR A 63 -0.29 5.91 -2.76
C THR A 63 0.44 5.54 -4.05
N THR A 64 0.61 6.50 -4.94
CA THR A 64 1.20 6.29 -6.27
C THR A 64 2.74 6.38 -6.28
N HIS A 65 3.36 6.66 -5.14
CA HIS A 65 4.80 6.77 -4.97
C HIS A 65 5.16 6.39 -3.53
N ALA A 66 5.68 5.18 -3.34
CA ALA A 66 6.15 4.68 -2.07
C ALA A 66 7.55 4.09 -2.18
N HIS A 67 8.26 4.07 -1.07
CA HIS A 67 9.55 3.42 -0.88
C HIS A 67 9.52 2.66 0.43
N PHE A 68 8.99 1.45 0.41
CA PHE A 68 8.85 0.64 1.63
C PHE A 68 10.18 0.43 2.35
N TYR A 69 11.26 0.22 1.59
CA TYR A 69 12.60 0.03 2.16
C TYR A 69 13.05 1.21 3.04
N GLY A 70 12.55 2.42 2.76
CA GLY A 70 12.92 3.64 3.48
C GLY A 70 12.23 3.83 4.82
N THR A 71 11.28 2.97 5.23
CA THR A 71 10.49 3.19 6.45
C THR A 71 11.35 3.23 7.71
N PHE A 72 12.41 2.43 7.80
CA PHE A 72 13.36 2.43 8.92
C PHE A 72 14.39 3.57 8.89
N ALA A 73 14.42 4.37 7.83
CA ALA A 73 15.29 5.56 7.80
C ALA A 73 14.77 6.70 8.66
N ARG A 74 13.54 6.61 9.19
CA ARG A 74 12.97 7.59 10.11
C ARG A 74 13.84 7.74 11.37
N GLY A 75 14.26 8.97 11.67
CA GLY A 75 15.08 9.29 12.84
C GLY A 75 16.54 8.86 12.73
N MET A 76 16.98 8.41 11.57
CA MET A 76 18.37 8.06 11.33
C MET A 76 19.26 9.31 11.46
N GLN A 77 20.31 9.22 12.28
CA GLN A 77 21.30 10.29 12.37
C GLN A 77 22.16 10.32 11.12
N LEU A 78 22.28 11.51 10.55
CA LEU A 78 23.17 11.74 9.42
C LEU A 78 24.56 12.12 9.93
N SER A 79 25.58 11.51 9.35
CA SER A 79 26.99 11.82 9.71
C SER A 79 27.45 13.16 9.17
N GLN A 80 26.73 13.75 8.22
CA GLN A 80 27.07 15.01 7.58
C GLN A 80 25.77 15.76 7.21
N PRO A 81 25.78 17.11 7.21
CA PRO A 81 24.68 17.90 6.71
C PRO A 81 24.36 17.60 5.25
N ILE A 82 23.09 17.67 4.89
CA ILE A 82 22.59 17.54 3.53
C ILE A 82 22.10 18.91 3.08
N CYS A 83 22.75 19.45 2.06
CA CYS A 83 22.46 20.79 1.52
C CYS A 83 21.83 20.73 0.11
N ASN A 84 21.87 19.58 -0.57
CA ASN A 84 21.30 19.41 -1.89
C ASN A 84 20.91 17.95 -2.15
N TRP A 85 20.21 17.72 -3.27
CA TRP A 85 19.70 16.39 -3.65
C TRP A 85 20.82 15.37 -3.85
N GLN A 86 21.92 15.74 -4.49
CA GLN A 86 23.05 14.82 -4.70
C GLN A 86 23.63 14.32 -3.38
N GLN A 87 23.75 15.19 -2.39
CA GLN A 87 24.20 14.82 -1.05
C GLN A 87 23.18 13.94 -0.33
N MET A 88 21.86 14.15 -0.54
CA MET A 88 20.82 13.27 -0.02
C MET A 88 21.02 11.85 -0.53
N LEU A 89 21.27 11.69 -1.82
CA LEU A 89 21.52 10.37 -2.41
C LEU A 89 22.82 9.76 -1.86
N THR A 90 23.96 10.47 -1.97
CA THR A 90 25.28 9.91 -1.67
C THR A 90 25.58 9.76 -0.18
N HIS A 91 25.04 10.65 0.67
CA HIS A 91 25.32 10.65 2.12
C HIS A 91 24.29 9.83 2.92
N MET A 92 23.09 9.62 2.35
CA MET A 92 22.01 8.91 3.03
C MET A 92 21.54 7.69 2.24
N TRP A 93 20.77 7.88 1.17
CA TRP A 93 20.00 6.80 0.53
C TRP A 93 20.89 5.68 -0.02
N TRP A 94 21.92 5.98 -0.79
CA TRP A 94 22.83 4.99 -1.37
C TRP A 94 23.74 4.28 -0.36
N LYS A 95 23.82 4.80 0.87
CA LYS A 95 24.49 4.11 1.98
C LYS A 95 23.52 3.24 2.77
N PHE A 96 22.28 3.68 2.88
CA PHE A 96 21.24 3.00 3.61
C PHE A 96 20.80 1.75 2.86
N ASP A 97 20.41 1.88 1.58
CA ASP A 97 19.88 0.79 0.76
C ASP A 97 20.87 -0.38 0.60
N LYS A 98 22.16 -0.09 0.52
CA LYS A 98 23.22 -1.12 0.50
C LYS A 98 23.35 -1.95 1.78
N LYS A 99 22.77 -1.51 2.87
CA LYS A 99 22.82 -2.24 4.14
C LYS A 99 21.59 -3.10 4.39
N LEU A 100 20.58 -2.99 3.55
CA LEU A 100 19.33 -3.71 3.72
C LEU A 100 19.54 -5.21 3.46
N THR A 101 18.99 -6.00 4.35
CA THR A 101 18.80 -7.44 4.20
C THR A 101 17.36 -7.74 3.82
N PHE A 102 17.07 -8.96 3.38
CA PHE A 102 15.71 -9.41 3.07
C PHE A 102 14.75 -9.24 4.25
N ASP A 103 15.17 -9.58 5.46
CA ASP A 103 14.34 -9.40 6.66
C ASP A 103 14.04 -7.93 6.92
N GLN A 104 15.02 -7.04 6.74
CA GLN A 104 14.82 -5.61 6.91
C GLN A 104 13.88 -5.05 5.85
N CYS A 105 13.97 -5.51 4.59
CA CYS A 105 13.03 -5.15 3.53
C CYS A 105 11.60 -5.59 3.91
N TYR A 106 11.44 -6.84 4.38
CA TYR A 106 10.14 -7.35 4.81
C TYR A 106 9.51 -6.52 5.93
N TYR A 107 10.25 -6.31 7.03
CA TYR A 107 9.71 -5.58 8.18
C TYR A 107 9.52 -4.09 7.91
N SER A 108 10.38 -3.49 7.08
CA SER A 108 10.22 -2.10 6.63
C SER A 108 8.94 -1.94 5.80
N ALA A 109 8.69 -2.87 4.88
CA ALA A 109 7.45 -2.91 4.11
C ALA A 109 6.23 -3.12 5.00
N MET A 110 6.28 -4.08 5.92
CA MET A 110 5.17 -4.36 6.84
C MET A 110 4.81 -3.13 7.68
N LEU A 111 5.80 -2.41 8.19
CA LEU A 111 5.55 -1.19 8.95
C LEU A 111 4.92 -0.09 8.09
N GLY A 112 5.44 0.13 6.87
CA GLY A 112 4.87 1.11 5.92
C GLY A 112 3.44 0.76 5.52
N LEU A 113 3.16 -0.52 5.29
CA LEU A 113 1.83 -1.03 4.97
C LEU A 113 0.84 -0.82 6.12
N ILE A 114 1.24 -1.13 7.36
CA ILE A 114 0.40 -0.92 8.55
C ILE A 114 0.07 0.57 8.71
N ASP A 115 1.08 1.45 8.61
CA ASP A 115 0.88 2.91 8.72
C ASP A 115 -0.07 3.41 7.62
N GLY A 116 0.11 2.95 6.38
CA GLY A 116 -0.73 3.33 5.26
C GLY A 116 -2.17 2.83 5.42
N LEU A 117 -2.37 1.56 5.78
CA LEU A 117 -3.70 0.99 6.02
C LEU A 117 -4.44 1.71 7.15
N LYS A 118 -3.76 2.04 8.26
CA LYS A 118 -4.33 2.83 9.36
C LYS A 118 -4.72 4.24 8.93
N SER A 119 -4.09 4.77 7.89
CA SER A 119 -4.38 6.08 7.29
C SER A 119 -5.38 6.01 6.13
N GLY A 120 -5.92 4.81 5.81
CA GLY A 120 -6.92 4.61 4.76
C GLY A 120 -6.36 4.31 3.38
N THR A 121 -5.06 4.15 3.23
CA THR A 121 -4.43 3.70 1.97
C THR A 121 -4.60 2.19 1.82
N THR A 122 -5.12 1.74 0.67
CA THR A 122 -5.37 0.32 0.38
C THR A 122 -4.57 -0.22 -0.80
N THR A 123 -3.95 0.68 -1.56
CA THR A 123 -3.16 0.33 -2.75
C THR A 123 -1.89 1.17 -2.79
N PHE A 124 -0.77 0.52 -3.06
CA PHE A 124 0.55 1.13 -3.05
C PHE A 124 1.27 0.86 -4.37
N PHE A 125 1.97 1.87 -4.89
CA PHE A 125 2.96 1.72 -5.93
C PHE A 125 4.33 1.92 -5.29
N ASP A 126 5.07 0.82 -5.14
CA ASP A 126 6.35 0.80 -4.45
C ASP A 126 7.51 0.68 -5.42
N HIS A 127 8.58 1.37 -5.10
CA HIS A 127 9.88 1.27 -5.75
C HIS A 127 10.91 0.84 -4.72
N GLN A 128 11.42 -0.38 -4.88
CA GLN A 128 12.41 -1.01 -4.02
C GLN A 128 13.83 -0.73 -4.51
N ALA A 129 14.74 -0.46 -3.58
CA ALA A 129 16.17 -0.42 -3.82
C ALA A 129 16.93 -1.08 -2.65
N SER A 130 17.63 -2.15 -2.92
CA SER A 130 18.43 -2.91 -1.94
C SER A 130 19.52 -3.71 -2.64
N PRO A 131 20.62 -3.06 -3.12
CA PRO A 131 21.60 -3.71 -4.01
C PRO A 131 22.21 -5.00 -3.47
N ASN A 132 22.32 -5.15 -2.15
CA ASN A 132 22.83 -6.37 -1.52
C ASN A 132 21.75 -7.41 -1.20
N ALA A 133 20.50 -7.15 -1.57
CA ALA A 133 19.36 -8.05 -1.38
C ALA A 133 18.40 -7.84 -2.57
N THR A 134 18.83 -8.15 -3.79
CA THR A 134 18.05 -7.91 -5.01
C THR A 134 17.22 -9.14 -5.36
N ASP A 135 17.87 -10.24 -5.72
CA ASP A 135 17.20 -11.41 -6.31
C ASP A 135 16.21 -12.04 -5.31
N GLY A 136 14.91 -11.92 -5.58
CA GLY A 136 13.81 -12.43 -4.76
C GLY A 136 13.26 -11.44 -3.72
N VAL A 137 13.68 -10.17 -3.71
CA VAL A 137 13.15 -9.19 -2.75
C VAL A 137 11.71 -8.82 -3.04
N LEU A 138 11.29 -8.78 -4.31
CA LEU A 138 9.90 -8.47 -4.66
C LEU A 138 8.94 -9.57 -4.18
N ASP A 139 9.34 -10.84 -4.17
CA ASP A 139 8.56 -11.94 -3.57
C ASP A 139 8.38 -11.73 -2.06
N ILE A 140 9.43 -11.26 -1.39
CA ILE A 140 9.38 -10.94 0.04
C ILE A 140 8.44 -9.76 0.32
N LEU A 141 8.47 -8.73 -0.52
CA LEU A 141 7.53 -7.61 -0.43
C LEU A 141 6.10 -8.04 -0.75
N GLU A 142 5.90 -8.90 -1.76
CA GLU A 142 4.59 -9.48 -2.06
C GLU A 142 4.02 -10.22 -0.85
N LYS A 143 4.83 -11.03 -0.17
CA LYS A 143 4.43 -11.72 1.06
C LYS A 143 3.97 -10.73 2.14
N ALA A 144 4.69 -9.63 2.34
CA ALA A 144 4.30 -8.59 3.29
C ALA A 144 2.96 -7.94 2.90
N VAL A 145 2.79 -7.57 1.63
CA VAL A 145 1.56 -6.98 1.08
C VAL A 145 0.36 -7.91 1.27
N ARG A 146 0.50 -9.20 0.92
CA ARG A 146 -0.55 -10.22 1.09
C ARG A 146 -0.91 -10.41 2.57
N GLN A 147 0.08 -10.47 3.44
CA GLN A 147 -0.14 -10.64 4.88
C GLN A 147 -0.82 -9.41 5.51
N ALA A 148 -0.48 -8.21 5.07
CA ALA A 148 -1.15 -6.98 5.48
C ALA A 148 -2.58 -6.86 4.94
N GLY A 149 -2.93 -7.60 3.89
CA GLY A 149 -4.23 -7.51 3.21
C GLY A 149 -4.37 -6.29 2.31
N ALA A 150 -3.26 -5.69 1.87
CA ALA A 150 -3.21 -4.56 0.96
C ALA A 150 -3.10 -5.02 -0.51
N ARG A 151 -3.07 -4.04 -1.41
CA ARG A 151 -2.70 -4.22 -2.83
C ARG A 151 -1.47 -3.39 -3.13
N ALA A 152 -0.57 -3.93 -3.96
CA ALA A 152 0.56 -3.16 -4.43
C ALA A 152 0.91 -3.48 -5.89
N CYS A 153 1.51 -2.51 -6.55
CA CYS A 153 2.37 -2.69 -7.70
C CYS A 153 3.80 -2.52 -7.19
N LEU A 154 4.59 -3.57 -7.29
CA LEU A 154 5.96 -3.61 -6.81
C LEU A 154 6.90 -3.48 -7.99
N SER A 155 7.96 -2.71 -7.84
CA SER A 155 9.03 -2.58 -8.84
C SER A 155 10.37 -2.45 -8.16
N TYR A 156 11.42 -2.92 -8.82
CA TYR A 156 12.80 -2.81 -8.37
C TYR A 156 13.56 -1.76 -9.18
N GLU A 157 14.46 -1.01 -8.53
CA GLU A 157 15.35 -0.03 -9.17
C GLU A 157 16.23 -0.70 -10.23
N VAL A 158 16.24 -0.14 -11.45
CA VAL A 158 17.18 -0.51 -12.50
C VAL A 158 18.19 0.63 -12.63
N SER A 159 19.39 0.43 -12.14
CA SER A 159 20.45 1.44 -12.09
C SER A 159 21.83 0.79 -12.19
N ASP A 160 22.74 1.44 -12.89
CA ASP A 160 24.16 1.03 -12.99
C ASP A 160 25.08 1.73 -11.98
N ARG A 161 24.52 2.49 -11.03
CA ARG A 161 25.26 3.24 -9.99
C ARG A 161 26.18 2.36 -9.14
N ASP A 162 25.87 1.07 -9.03
CA ASP A 162 26.63 0.06 -8.29
C ASP A 162 27.26 -1.00 -9.21
N GLY A 163 27.28 -0.73 -10.52
CA GLY A 163 27.82 -1.60 -11.56
C GLY A 163 26.76 -2.29 -12.40
N THR A 164 27.18 -2.81 -13.54
CA THR A 164 26.28 -3.43 -14.52
C THR A 164 25.67 -4.74 -14.02
N GLU A 165 26.35 -5.48 -13.15
CA GLU A 165 25.81 -6.71 -12.54
C GLU A 165 24.58 -6.41 -11.68
N HIS A 166 24.61 -5.34 -10.89
CA HIS A 166 23.44 -4.91 -10.10
C HIS A 166 22.31 -4.42 -10.97
N ARG A 167 22.60 -3.69 -12.07
CA ARG A 167 21.59 -3.31 -13.05
C ARG A 167 20.90 -4.54 -13.65
N ASP A 168 21.69 -5.51 -14.11
CA ASP A 168 21.17 -6.71 -14.76
C ASP A 168 20.38 -7.60 -13.77
N SER A 169 20.78 -7.64 -12.49
CA SER A 169 20.01 -8.26 -11.41
C SER A 169 18.69 -7.52 -11.20
N GLY A 170 18.68 -6.19 -11.18
CA GLY A 170 17.44 -5.40 -11.05
C GLY A 170 16.50 -5.58 -12.25
N ILE A 171 17.00 -5.80 -13.46
CA ILE A 171 16.17 -6.13 -14.61
C ILE A 171 15.48 -7.48 -14.38
N ARG A 172 16.25 -8.52 -14.04
CA ARG A 172 15.71 -9.87 -13.79
C ARG A 172 14.68 -9.89 -12.66
N GLU A 173 14.88 -9.08 -11.62
CA GLU A 173 13.96 -9.01 -10.49
C GLU A 173 12.58 -8.45 -10.88
N ASN A 174 12.49 -7.66 -11.98
CA ASN A 174 11.23 -7.11 -12.48
C ASN A 174 10.53 -8.02 -13.53
N GLU A 175 11.15 -9.11 -13.99
CA GLU A 175 10.60 -10.05 -14.98
C GLU A 175 9.77 -11.15 -14.31
#